data_312919823e6f31b8b21b2189a0774955
#
_entry.id   312919823e6f31b8b21b2189a0774955
#
_cell.length_a   1.000
_cell.length_b   1.000
_cell.length_c   1.000
_cell.angle_alpha   90.00
_cell.angle_beta   90.00
_cell.angle_gamma   90.00
#
_symmetry.space_group_name_H-M   'P 1'
#
loop_
_entity.id
_entity.type
_entity.pdbx_description
1 polymer ?
#
loop_
_entity_poly.entity_id
_entity_poly.type
_entity_poly.pdbx_seq_one_letter_code
_entity_poly.pdbx_strand_id
1 'polypeptide(L)'
;LAVTNGTAVMTGIGTVNYILTERLLGWETLCSVMMNEIASSYDDFMSEILNGLKHHPGQIKIAKLMRSLSEGSKLLRNRKTELFHKSGEQVFKQKVQPYYSLRCVPQILGPVYETLINAGQIIEDEVNSVDDNPIVDMDSQNVIHGGNFHGDYISFEMDKLKIAVTKMTILAERQMNYLFHDRINGILPPFVNMGVLGLNYGLQASQFTATSTTAESQTLSN
;
A
#
# COMPACT_ATOMS: atom_id res chain seq x y z
N LEU A 1 19.26 -32.46 6.47
CA LEU A 1 18.60 -32.47 7.78
C LEU A 1 18.43 -31.07 8.34
N ALA A 2 19.48 -30.23 8.38
CA ALA A 2 19.40 -28.87 8.92
C ALA A 2 18.38 -27.93 8.23
N VAL A 3 17.96 -28.21 7.01
CA VAL A 3 16.97 -27.44 6.26
C VAL A 3 15.55 -28.01 6.37
N THR A 4 15.43 -29.20 6.97
CA THR A 4 14.14 -29.93 7.04
C THR A 4 13.36 -29.56 8.31
N ASN A 5 14.07 -29.25 9.37
CA ASN A 5 13.52 -28.89 10.69
C ASN A 5 13.70 -27.39 10.93
N GLY A 6 13.10 -26.89 12.02
CA GLY A 6 13.16 -25.50 12.37
C GLY A 6 12.34 -24.57 11.47
N THR A 7 12.59 -23.28 11.58
CA THR A 7 11.83 -22.22 10.88
C THR A 7 12.55 -21.65 9.65
N ALA A 8 13.77 -22.13 9.35
CA ALA A 8 14.66 -21.55 8.33
C ALA A 8 14.00 -21.40 6.93
N VAL A 9 13.29 -22.41 6.44
CA VAL A 9 12.61 -22.35 5.11
C VAL A 9 11.45 -21.38 5.14
N MET A 10 10.64 -21.40 6.19
CA MET A 10 9.50 -20.50 6.37
C MET A 10 10.01 -19.04 6.44
N THR A 11 11.04 -18.79 7.22
CA THR A 11 11.66 -17.47 7.40
C THR A 11 12.28 -16.95 6.10
N GLY A 12 12.93 -17.83 5.33
CA GLY A 12 13.46 -17.50 4.00
C GLY A 12 12.35 -17.06 3.03
N ILE A 13 11.25 -17.80 2.96
CA ILE A 13 10.07 -17.45 2.13
C ILE A 13 9.46 -16.13 2.63
N GLY A 14 9.31 -15.97 3.95
CA GLY A 14 8.81 -14.76 4.58
C GLY A 14 9.65 -13.53 4.23
N THR A 15 10.97 -13.67 4.27
CA THR A 15 11.93 -12.60 3.91
C THR A 15 11.74 -12.15 2.46
N VAL A 16 11.60 -13.08 1.52
CA VAL A 16 11.34 -12.76 0.11
C VAL A 16 10.03 -12.01 -0.06
N ASN A 17 8.97 -12.50 0.58
CA ASN A 17 7.65 -11.83 0.54
C ASN A 17 7.68 -10.43 1.16
N TYR A 18 8.41 -10.26 2.25
CA TYR A 18 8.65 -8.96 2.87
C TYR A 18 9.30 -7.97 1.89
N ILE A 19 10.41 -8.35 1.26
CA ILE A 19 11.14 -7.50 0.29
C ILE A 19 10.25 -7.14 -0.90
N LEU A 20 9.47 -8.10 -1.41
CA LEU A 20 8.53 -7.84 -2.50
C LEU A 20 7.43 -6.87 -2.10
N THR A 21 6.89 -7.01 -0.88
CA THR A 21 5.86 -6.11 -0.35
C THR A 21 6.38 -4.69 -0.15
N GLU A 22 7.62 -4.53 0.33
CA GLU A 22 8.26 -3.23 0.46
C GLU A 22 8.34 -2.50 -0.91
N ARG A 23 8.76 -3.22 -1.94
CA ARG A 23 8.81 -2.69 -3.32
C ARG A 23 7.41 -2.31 -3.84
N LEU A 24 6.42 -3.17 -3.58
CA LEU A 24 5.04 -2.90 -3.98
C LEU A 24 4.48 -1.66 -3.29
N LEU A 25 4.76 -1.45 -2.01
CA LEU A 25 4.35 -0.25 -1.29
C LEU A 25 4.98 1.02 -1.88
N GLY A 26 6.24 0.94 -2.29
CA GLY A 26 6.92 2.04 -3.00
C GLY A 26 6.23 2.38 -4.32
N TRP A 27 5.95 1.37 -5.14
CA TRP A 27 5.23 1.54 -6.40
C TRP A 27 3.82 2.07 -6.22
N GLU A 28 3.07 1.51 -5.27
CA GLU A 28 1.70 1.96 -4.99
C GLU A 28 1.66 3.42 -4.53
N THR A 29 2.63 3.84 -3.72
CA THR A 29 2.74 5.24 -3.29
C THR A 29 3.04 6.16 -4.48
N LEU A 30 3.95 5.77 -5.36
CA LEU A 30 4.27 6.53 -6.58
C LEU A 30 3.06 6.61 -7.52
N CYS A 31 2.42 5.48 -7.81
CA CYS A 31 1.21 5.44 -8.64
C CYS A 31 0.09 6.32 -8.05
N SER A 32 -0.09 6.30 -6.73
CA SER A 32 -1.07 7.14 -6.05
C SER A 32 -0.78 8.64 -6.19
N VAL A 33 0.50 9.04 -6.21
CA VAL A 33 0.88 10.44 -6.50
C VAL A 33 0.53 10.79 -7.95
N MET A 34 0.93 9.95 -8.91
CA MET A 34 0.61 10.16 -10.34
C MET A 34 -0.91 10.23 -10.58
N MET A 35 -1.68 9.38 -9.90
CA MET A 35 -3.14 9.41 -9.94
C MET A 35 -3.72 10.74 -9.48
N ASN A 36 -3.18 11.30 -8.39
CA ASN A 36 -3.61 12.58 -7.87
C ASN A 36 -3.23 13.74 -8.81
N GLU A 37 -2.10 13.66 -9.49
CA GLU A 37 -1.69 14.62 -10.52
C GLU A 37 -2.63 14.57 -11.73
N ILE A 38 -2.92 13.38 -12.28
CA ILE A 38 -3.86 13.19 -13.39
C ILE A 38 -5.26 13.73 -13.03
N ALA A 39 -5.70 13.47 -11.81
CA ALA A 39 -6.99 13.92 -11.31
C ALA A 39 -7.00 15.43 -10.94
N SER A 40 -5.88 16.13 -11.04
CA SER A 40 -5.70 17.51 -10.57
C SER A 40 -6.28 17.70 -9.16
N SER A 41 -5.91 16.81 -8.25
CA SER A 41 -6.38 16.82 -6.87
C SER A 41 -5.83 18.02 -6.10
N TYR A 42 -6.54 18.43 -5.05
CA TYR A 42 -5.99 19.40 -4.09
C TYR A 42 -4.94 18.72 -3.21
N ASP A 43 -3.86 19.44 -2.90
CA ASP A 43 -2.67 18.97 -2.17
C ASP A 43 -2.88 18.85 -0.64
N ASP A 44 -3.96 19.38 -0.11
CA ASP A 44 -4.24 19.49 1.33
C ASP A 44 -4.32 18.12 2.04
N PHE A 45 -4.73 17.05 1.35
CA PHE A 45 -4.79 15.72 1.94
C PHE A 45 -3.42 15.14 2.31
N MET A 46 -2.34 15.63 1.68
CA MET A 46 -0.96 15.27 2.01
C MET A 46 -0.33 16.18 3.06
N SER A 47 -1.02 17.26 3.49
CA SER A 47 -0.43 18.28 4.33
C SER A 47 0.12 17.71 5.65
N GLU A 48 1.19 18.30 6.13
CA GLU A 48 1.81 17.92 7.39
C GLU A 48 0.86 18.15 8.58
N ILE A 49 0.13 19.25 8.56
CA ILE A 49 -0.84 19.58 9.61
C ILE A 49 -1.92 18.51 9.70
N LEU A 50 -2.58 18.19 8.57
CA LEU A 50 -3.66 17.21 8.56
C LEU A 50 -3.20 15.84 9.08
N ASN A 51 -2.06 15.37 8.57
CA ASN A 51 -1.57 14.03 8.89
C ASN A 51 -0.90 13.96 10.28
N GLY A 52 -0.36 15.07 10.78
CA GLY A 52 0.21 15.14 12.13
C GLY A 52 -0.84 15.15 13.26
N LEU A 53 -2.09 15.54 12.97
CA LEU A 53 -3.18 15.52 13.96
C LEU A 53 -3.67 14.10 14.28
N LYS A 54 -3.39 13.12 13.44
CA LYS A 54 -3.69 11.73 13.67
C LYS A 54 -2.39 10.98 13.98
N HIS A 55 -2.25 10.53 15.22
CA HIS A 55 -0.98 10.05 15.80
C HIS A 55 -0.57 8.64 15.31
N HIS A 56 -0.50 8.46 13.97
CA HIS A 56 -0.04 7.22 13.35
C HIS A 56 1.24 7.49 12.54
N PRO A 57 2.39 6.96 12.95
CA PRO A 57 3.67 7.21 12.28
C PRO A 57 3.68 6.83 10.80
N GLY A 58 3.03 5.71 10.46
CA GLY A 58 2.93 5.24 9.08
C GLY A 58 2.16 6.20 8.18
N GLN A 59 1.03 6.75 8.66
CA GLN A 59 0.29 7.75 7.92
C GLN A 59 1.13 9.01 7.67
N ILE A 60 1.82 9.50 8.69
CA ILE A 60 2.71 10.67 8.61
C ILE A 60 3.83 10.40 7.60
N LYS A 61 4.42 9.20 7.66
CA LYS A 61 5.51 8.78 6.76
C LYS A 61 5.07 8.74 5.31
N ILE A 62 3.93 8.10 5.01
CA ILE A 62 3.38 8.02 3.65
C ILE A 62 3.03 9.43 3.12
N ALA A 63 2.36 10.25 3.91
CA ALA A 63 2.05 11.63 3.52
C ALA A 63 3.32 12.44 3.22
N LYS A 64 4.38 12.28 4.02
CA LYS A 64 5.68 12.91 3.77
C LYS A 64 6.30 12.43 2.45
N LEU A 65 6.27 11.12 2.20
CA LEU A 65 6.80 10.54 0.96
C LEU A 65 6.02 11.07 -0.26
N MET A 66 4.70 11.12 -0.18
CA MET A 66 3.87 11.66 -1.27
C MET A 66 4.20 13.14 -1.55
N ARG A 67 4.40 13.97 -0.51
CA ARG A 67 4.84 15.37 -0.71
C ARG A 67 6.19 15.45 -1.41
N SER A 68 7.15 14.62 -1.00
CA SER A 68 8.48 14.59 -1.64
C SER A 68 8.41 14.14 -3.11
N LEU A 69 7.58 13.14 -3.42
CA LEU A 69 7.40 12.65 -4.78
C LEU A 69 6.66 13.66 -5.68
N SER A 70 5.82 14.50 -5.11
CA SER A 70 5.06 15.52 -5.84
C SER A 70 5.71 16.91 -5.83
N GLU A 71 6.93 17.03 -5.30
CA GLU A 71 7.64 18.31 -5.25
C GLU A 71 7.84 18.89 -6.65
N GLY A 72 7.47 20.16 -6.82
CA GLY A 72 7.53 20.84 -8.11
C GLY A 72 6.39 20.50 -9.08
N SER A 73 5.43 19.65 -8.69
CA SER A 73 4.26 19.35 -9.52
C SER A 73 3.45 20.62 -9.85
N LYS A 74 3.10 20.75 -11.13
CA LYS A 74 2.20 21.81 -11.61
C LYS A 74 0.77 21.30 -11.85
N LEU A 75 0.53 20.03 -11.60
CA LEU A 75 -0.75 19.37 -11.83
C LEU A 75 -1.61 19.31 -10.58
N LEU A 76 -0.98 19.25 -9.41
CA LEU A 76 -1.69 19.36 -8.13
C LEU A 76 -2.15 20.78 -7.89
N ARG A 77 -3.35 20.91 -7.33
CA ARG A 77 -4.01 22.18 -7.08
C ARG A 77 -3.89 22.58 -5.63
N ASN A 78 -3.74 23.87 -5.37
CA ASN A 78 -3.77 24.38 -4.02
C ASN A 78 -5.14 24.99 -3.71
N ARG A 79 -5.84 24.40 -2.73
CA ARG A 79 -7.18 24.81 -2.33
C ARG A 79 -7.27 26.27 -1.91
N LYS A 80 -6.27 26.73 -1.17
CA LYS A 80 -6.25 28.11 -0.64
C LYS A 80 -6.19 29.14 -1.77
N THR A 81 -5.40 28.87 -2.81
CA THR A 81 -5.25 29.79 -3.93
C THR A 81 -6.37 29.70 -4.96
N GLU A 82 -6.98 28.51 -5.13
CA GLU A 82 -7.93 28.31 -6.20
C GLU A 82 -9.40 28.34 -5.76
N LEU A 83 -9.70 27.91 -4.53
CA LEU A 83 -11.07 27.77 -4.08
C LEU A 83 -11.50 28.91 -3.15
N PHE A 84 -10.60 29.40 -2.28
CA PHE A 84 -10.98 30.36 -1.22
C PHE A 84 -10.97 31.83 -1.68
N HIS A 85 -10.51 32.13 -2.88
CA HIS A 85 -10.51 33.52 -3.39
C HIS A 85 -11.84 33.98 -3.99
N LYS A 86 -12.82 33.10 -4.13
CA LYS A 86 -14.13 33.43 -4.71
C LYS A 86 -15.10 33.88 -3.60
N SER A 87 -14.92 35.07 -3.10
CA SER A 87 -15.87 35.68 -2.18
C SER A 87 -17.18 35.98 -2.91
N GLY A 88 -18.29 35.41 -2.46
CA GLY A 88 -19.64 35.62 -3.00
C GLY A 88 -20.31 34.41 -3.62
N GLU A 89 -19.60 33.30 -3.88
CA GLU A 89 -20.25 32.06 -4.32
C GLU A 89 -20.87 31.32 -3.10
N GLN A 90 -22.18 31.18 -3.11
CA GLN A 90 -22.92 30.41 -2.08
C GLN A 90 -22.89 28.91 -2.34
N VAL A 91 -22.59 28.49 -3.56
CA VAL A 91 -22.54 27.08 -4.00
C VAL A 91 -21.29 26.86 -4.82
N PHE A 92 -20.45 25.91 -4.40
CA PHE A 92 -19.29 25.52 -5.19
C PHE A 92 -19.70 24.78 -6.46
N LYS A 93 -19.25 25.27 -7.62
CA LYS A 93 -19.46 24.62 -8.92
C LYS A 93 -18.47 23.48 -9.19
N GLN A 94 -17.38 23.43 -8.46
CA GLN A 94 -16.34 22.41 -8.57
C GLN A 94 -16.41 21.43 -7.42
N LYS A 95 -15.92 20.19 -7.65
CA LYS A 95 -15.78 19.18 -6.58
C LYS A 95 -14.86 19.73 -5.49
N VAL A 96 -15.37 19.82 -4.28
CA VAL A 96 -14.63 20.33 -3.12
C VAL A 96 -13.61 19.31 -2.61
N GLN A 97 -13.88 18.01 -2.80
CA GLN A 97 -13.04 16.93 -2.32
C GLN A 97 -12.82 15.88 -3.41
N PRO A 98 -11.58 15.38 -3.59
CA PRO A 98 -11.29 14.20 -4.41
C PRO A 98 -11.97 12.94 -3.85
N TYR A 99 -12.06 11.89 -4.65
CA TYR A 99 -12.53 10.58 -4.21
C TYR A 99 -11.64 9.98 -3.11
N TYR A 100 -12.19 9.05 -2.34
CA TYR A 100 -11.46 8.41 -1.23
C TYR A 100 -10.19 7.71 -1.69
N SER A 101 -10.22 7.01 -2.84
CA SER A 101 -9.04 6.34 -3.41
C SER A 101 -7.92 7.32 -3.80
N LEU A 102 -8.20 8.60 -3.90
CA LEU A 102 -7.20 9.64 -4.17
C LEU A 102 -6.72 10.31 -2.87
N ARG A 103 -7.65 10.78 -2.04
CA ARG A 103 -7.31 11.60 -0.86
C ARG A 103 -7.00 10.81 0.41
N CYS A 104 -7.43 9.55 0.51
CA CYS A 104 -7.22 8.72 1.70
C CYS A 104 -5.99 7.80 1.58
N VAL A 105 -5.11 8.01 0.60
CA VAL A 105 -3.89 7.21 0.42
C VAL A 105 -3.04 7.14 1.68
N PRO A 106 -2.73 8.25 2.39
CA PRO A 106 -1.93 8.17 3.62
C PRO A 106 -2.59 7.30 4.71
N GLN A 107 -3.93 7.33 4.82
CA GLN A 107 -4.69 6.56 5.80
C GLN A 107 -4.80 5.08 5.42
N ILE A 108 -4.70 4.75 4.13
CA ILE A 108 -4.76 3.37 3.64
C ILE A 108 -3.37 2.72 3.66
N LEU A 109 -2.35 3.40 3.16
CA LEU A 109 -0.99 2.88 3.08
C LEU A 109 -0.20 3.03 4.38
N GLY A 110 -0.60 3.93 5.27
CA GLY A 110 0.04 4.10 6.59
C GLY A 110 0.05 2.82 7.41
N PRO A 111 -1.09 2.15 7.64
CA PRO A 111 -1.15 0.85 8.33
C PRO A 111 -0.34 -0.24 7.62
N VAL A 112 -0.31 -0.25 6.29
CA VAL A 112 0.52 -1.19 5.50
C VAL A 112 2.00 -0.97 5.81
N TYR A 113 2.45 0.30 5.82
CA TYR A 113 3.82 0.65 6.18
C TYR A 113 4.19 0.19 7.60
N GLU A 114 3.31 0.43 8.58
CA GLU A 114 3.56 0.01 9.97
C GLU A 114 3.61 -1.52 10.10
N THR A 115 2.72 -2.24 9.41
CA THR A 115 2.75 -3.70 9.34
C THR A 115 4.08 -4.19 8.78
N LEU A 116 4.57 -3.55 7.72
CA LEU A 116 5.83 -3.89 7.09
C LEU A 116 7.02 -3.70 8.05
N ILE A 117 7.09 -2.55 8.74
CA ILE A 117 8.17 -2.28 9.70
C ILE A 117 8.19 -3.33 10.82
N ASN A 118 7.02 -3.67 11.37
CA ASN A 118 6.92 -4.67 12.43
C ASN A 118 7.32 -6.07 11.95
N ALA A 119 6.85 -6.46 10.76
CA ALA A 119 7.21 -7.75 10.16
C ALA A 119 8.73 -7.84 9.89
N GLY A 120 9.34 -6.75 9.41
CA GLY A 120 10.77 -6.68 9.17
C GLY A 120 11.60 -6.93 10.43
N GLN A 121 11.21 -6.33 11.55
CA GLN A 121 11.90 -6.54 12.83
C GLN A 121 11.80 -8.00 13.29
N ILE A 122 10.61 -8.59 13.21
CA ILE A 122 10.40 -9.99 13.63
C ILE A 122 11.15 -10.96 12.71
N ILE A 123 11.18 -10.70 11.41
CA ILE A 123 11.99 -11.50 10.47
C ILE A 123 13.47 -11.39 10.80
N GLU A 124 13.97 -10.19 11.12
CA GLU A 124 15.37 -9.97 11.51
C GLU A 124 15.71 -10.74 12.79
N ASP A 125 14.85 -10.69 13.79
CA ASP A 125 15.02 -11.43 15.03
C ASP A 125 15.05 -12.95 14.78
N GLU A 126 14.13 -13.46 13.96
CA GLU A 126 14.06 -14.90 13.64
C GLU A 126 15.26 -15.38 12.84
N VAL A 127 15.72 -14.62 11.86
CA VAL A 127 16.94 -14.95 11.05
C VAL A 127 18.19 -15.05 11.92
N ASN A 128 18.24 -14.30 13.00
CA ASN A 128 19.36 -14.30 13.95
C ASN A 128 19.16 -15.23 15.16
N SER A 129 18.08 -16.00 15.19
CA SER A 129 17.74 -16.90 16.29
C SER A 129 18.20 -18.33 16.06
N VAL A 130 18.26 -19.11 17.13
CA VAL A 130 18.41 -20.56 17.07
C VAL A 130 17.01 -21.16 16.98
N ASP A 131 16.66 -21.64 15.81
CA ASP A 131 15.29 -21.96 15.38
C ASP A 131 14.97 -23.48 15.33
N ASP A 132 15.72 -24.31 16.05
CA ASP A 132 15.49 -25.77 16.07
C ASP A 132 15.61 -26.38 17.47
N ASN A 133 15.54 -27.68 17.56
CA ASN A 133 15.60 -28.52 18.75
C ASN A 133 16.32 -29.85 18.41
N PRO A 134 17.20 -30.37 19.27
CA PRO A 134 17.65 -29.82 20.55
C PRO A 134 18.70 -28.71 20.41
N ILE A 135 18.82 -27.87 21.41
CA ILE A 135 19.85 -26.83 21.50
C ILE A 135 21.01 -27.34 22.32
N VAL A 136 22.24 -27.19 21.79
CA VAL A 136 23.47 -27.50 22.52
C VAL A 136 23.98 -26.21 23.15
N ASP A 137 23.92 -26.14 24.47
CA ASP A 137 24.51 -25.06 25.25
C ASP A 137 25.97 -25.36 25.56
N MET A 138 26.87 -24.62 24.91
CA MET A 138 28.32 -24.83 25.05
C MET A 138 28.85 -24.41 26.40
N ASP A 139 28.21 -23.45 27.08
CA ASP A 139 28.68 -22.91 28.35
C ASP A 139 28.37 -23.88 29.50
N SER A 140 27.19 -24.43 29.56
CA SER A 140 26.78 -25.43 30.54
C SER A 140 27.09 -26.85 30.11
N GLN A 141 27.54 -27.10 28.89
CA GLN A 141 27.76 -28.42 28.29
C GLN A 141 26.50 -29.32 28.34
N ASN A 142 25.34 -28.73 28.22
CA ASN A 142 24.05 -29.40 28.29
C ASN A 142 23.35 -29.43 26.92
N VAL A 143 22.48 -30.39 26.74
CA VAL A 143 21.53 -30.47 25.65
C VAL A 143 20.16 -30.11 26.19
N ILE A 144 19.58 -29.04 25.65
CA ILE A 144 18.32 -28.48 26.11
C ILE A 144 17.23 -28.75 25.05
N HIS A 145 16.11 -29.30 25.51
CA HIS A 145 14.95 -29.56 24.66
C HIS A 145 13.90 -28.47 24.85
N GLY A 146 13.48 -27.85 23.72
CA GLY A 146 12.52 -26.75 23.73
C GLY A 146 11.69 -26.74 22.46
N GLY A 147 10.99 -25.64 22.25
CA GLY A 147 10.07 -25.45 21.12
C GLY A 147 10.49 -24.38 20.10
N ASN A 148 11.78 -24.08 19.99
CA ASN A 148 12.28 -23.03 19.09
C ASN A 148 12.01 -23.28 17.61
N PHE A 149 11.68 -24.53 17.25
CA PHE A 149 11.23 -24.92 15.90
C PHE A 149 9.81 -24.40 15.58
N HIS A 150 9.11 -23.80 16.53
CA HIS A 150 7.73 -23.36 16.35
C HIS A 150 7.69 -22.02 15.60
N GLY A 151 7.09 -22.02 14.42
CA GLY A 151 7.17 -20.88 13.48
C GLY A 151 6.09 -19.81 13.64
N ASP A 152 5.42 -19.68 14.80
CA ASP A 152 4.29 -18.77 14.98
C ASP A 152 4.65 -17.29 14.76
N TYR A 153 5.85 -16.88 15.12
CA TYR A 153 6.31 -15.52 14.86
C TYR A 153 6.22 -15.16 13.36
N ILE A 154 6.78 -16.01 12.51
CA ILE A 154 6.79 -15.76 11.06
C ILE A 154 5.41 -15.98 10.45
N SER A 155 4.70 -17.05 10.83
CA SER A 155 3.36 -17.32 10.26
C SER A 155 2.38 -16.18 10.57
N PHE A 156 2.41 -15.67 11.78
CA PHE A 156 1.53 -14.59 12.21
C PHE A 156 1.85 -13.26 11.49
N GLU A 157 3.13 -12.95 11.29
CA GLU A 157 3.53 -11.79 10.50
C GLU A 157 3.15 -11.94 9.01
N MET A 158 3.28 -13.14 8.44
CA MET A 158 2.88 -13.38 7.05
C MET A 158 1.36 -13.27 6.87
N ASP A 159 0.56 -13.68 7.84
CA ASP A 159 -0.89 -13.48 7.80
C ASP A 159 -1.26 -12.00 7.84
N LYS A 160 -0.63 -11.21 8.70
CA LYS A 160 -0.80 -9.75 8.71
C LYS A 160 -0.36 -9.13 7.37
N LEU A 161 0.73 -9.61 6.81
CA LEU A 161 1.25 -9.11 5.53
C LEU A 161 0.31 -9.41 4.37
N LYS A 162 -0.35 -10.57 4.33
CA LYS A 162 -1.42 -10.88 3.35
C LYS A 162 -2.54 -9.84 3.39
N ILE A 163 -3.00 -9.49 4.58
CA ILE A 163 -4.03 -8.46 4.77
C ILE A 163 -3.55 -7.10 4.27
N ALA A 164 -2.31 -6.74 4.58
CA ALA A 164 -1.70 -5.49 4.13
C ALA A 164 -1.59 -5.40 2.60
N VAL A 165 -1.12 -6.46 1.95
CA VAL A 165 -1.04 -6.56 0.47
C VAL A 165 -2.43 -6.46 -0.14
N THR A 166 -3.43 -7.13 0.44
CA THR A 166 -4.82 -7.05 -0.04
C THR A 166 -5.36 -5.62 0.03
N LYS A 167 -5.01 -4.83 1.06
CA LYS A 167 -5.39 -3.41 1.13
C LYS A 167 -4.75 -2.58 0.01
N MET A 168 -3.51 -2.88 -0.38
CA MET A 168 -2.88 -2.23 -1.54
C MET A 168 -3.59 -2.60 -2.84
N THR A 169 -3.90 -3.88 -3.07
CA THR A 169 -4.60 -4.30 -4.30
C THR A 169 -5.98 -3.65 -4.43
N ILE A 170 -6.72 -3.52 -3.33
CA ILE A 170 -8.01 -2.82 -3.31
C ILE A 170 -7.83 -1.34 -3.67
N LEU A 171 -6.81 -0.66 -3.14
CA LEU A 171 -6.56 0.74 -3.45
C LEU A 171 -6.22 0.91 -4.94
N ALA A 172 -5.28 0.13 -5.45
CA ALA A 172 -4.86 0.15 -6.86
C ALA A 172 -6.05 -0.12 -7.82
N GLU A 173 -6.87 -1.12 -7.51
CA GLU A 173 -8.08 -1.43 -8.29
C GLU A 173 -9.06 -0.25 -8.30
N ARG A 174 -9.29 0.40 -7.16
CA ARG A 174 -10.18 1.57 -7.07
C ARG A 174 -9.62 2.79 -7.80
N GLN A 175 -8.32 2.98 -7.80
CA GLN A 175 -7.67 4.03 -8.57
C GLN A 175 -7.76 3.76 -10.09
N MET A 176 -7.51 2.52 -10.52
CA MET A 176 -7.70 2.11 -11.91
C MET A 176 -9.15 2.32 -12.36
N ASN A 177 -10.11 1.89 -11.54
CA ASN A 177 -11.53 2.08 -11.83
C ASN A 177 -11.89 3.58 -11.98
N TYR A 178 -11.31 4.45 -11.14
CA TYR A 178 -11.47 5.89 -11.31
C TYR A 178 -10.99 6.38 -12.68
N LEU A 179 -9.83 5.94 -13.16
CA LEU A 179 -9.32 6.31 -14.50
C LEU A 179 -10.20 5.81 -15.64
N PHE A 180 -10.79 4.62 -15.50
CA PHE A 180 -11.54 3.96 -16.56
C PHE A 180 -12.98 4.46 -16.69
N HIS A 181 -13.46 5.23 -15.72
CA HIS A 181 -14.85 5.66 -15.67
C HIS A 181 -14.98 7.16 -15.99
N ASP A 182 -15.22 7.47 -17.25
CA ASP A 182 -15.32 8.84 -17.79
C ASP A 182 -16.30 9.74 -17.02
N ARG A 183 -17.46 9.20 -16.63
CA ARG A 183 -18.49 9.95 -15.85
C ARG A 183 -18.05 10.27 -14.42
N ILE A 184 -17.05 9.54 -13.90
CA ILE A 184 -16.52 9.74 -12.55
C ILE A 184 -15.36 10.72 -12.60
N ASN A 185 -14.38 10.46 -13.47
CA ASN A 185 -13.18 11.29 -13.55
C ASN A 185 -13.43 12.59 -14.34
N GLY A 186 -14.26 12.55 -15.40
CA GLY A 186 -14.55 13.70 -16.25
C GLY A 186 -13.34 14.23 -17.05
N ILE A 187 -12.26 13.46 -17.13
CA ILE A 187 -10.97 13.85 -17.72
C ILE A 187 -10.61 12.94 -18.89
N LEU A 188 -10.75 11.63 -18.70
CA LEU A 188 -10.33 10.60 -19.64
C LEU A 188 -11.55 9.92 -20.29
N PRO A 189 -11.43 9.45 -21.53
CA PRO A 189 -12.48 8.67 -22.17
C PRO A 189 -12.65 7.31 -21.48
N PRO A 190 -13.80 6.61 -21.70
CA PRO A 190 -14.04 5.30 -21.10
C PRO A 190 -12.88 4.34 -21.36
N PHE A 191 -12.42 3.66 -20.31
CA PHE A 191 -11.28 2.73 -20.34
C PHE A 191 -9.99 3.31 -20.94
N VAL A 192 -9.81 4.64 -20.84
CA VAL A 192 -8.69 5.38 -21.45
C VAL A 192 -8.57 5.06 -22.94
N ASN A 193 -9.69 4.89 -23.62
CA ASN A 193 -9.73 4.59 -25.05
C ASN A 193 -9.42 5.84 -25.89
N MET A 194 -8.19 5.98 -26.32
CA MET A 194 -7.71 7.08 -27.17
C MET A 194 -7.85 6.80 -28.65
N GLY A 195 -8.42 5.66 -29.04
CA GLY A 195 -8.66 5.26 -30.42
C GLY A 195 -10.08 5.50 -30.89
N VAL A 196 -10.45 4.91 -32.01
CA VAL A 196 -11.78 5.00 -32.59
C VAL A 196 -12.76 4.17 -31.78
N LEU A 197 -13.79 4.80 -31.21
CA LEU A 197 -14.86 4.12 -30.48
C LEU A 197 -15.55 3.07 -31.37
N GLY A 198 -15.76 1.89 -30.83
CA GLY A 198 -16.33 0.74 -31.54
C GLY A 198 -15.33 -0.13 -32.29
N LEU A 199 -14.09 0.33 -32.48
CA LEU A 199 -13.02 -0.47 -33.11
C LEU A 199 -11.98 -0.97 -32.10
N ASN A 200 -11.93 -0.41 -30.90
CA ASN A 200 -11.11 -0.91 -29.82
C ASN A 200 -11.79 -0.67 -28.45
N TYR A 201 -11.35 -1.38 -27.43
CA TYR A 201 -11.90 -1.32 -26.08
C TYR A 201 -10.97 -0.62 -25.08
N GLY A 202 -9.91 0.05 -25.57
CA GLY A 202 -8.90 0.67 -24.69
C GLY A 202 -8.26 -0.35 -23.75
N LEU A 203 -8.22 0.00 -22.46
CA LEU A 203 -7.62 -0.83 -21.41
C LEU A 203 -8.64 -1.67 -20.61
N GLN A 204 -9.85 -1.92 -21.16
CA GLN A 204 -10.91 -2.64 -20.46
C GLN A 204 -10.45 -4.03 -19.92
N ALA A 205 -9.67 -4.77 -20.70
CA ALA A 205 -9.18 -6.09 -20.29
C ALA A 205 -8.31 -6.03 -19.02
N SER A 206 -7.55 -4.96 -18.84
CA SER A 206 -6.73 -4.75 -17.63
C SER A 206 -7.57 -4.62 -16.37
N GLN A 207 -8.79 -4.06 -16.48
CA GLN A 207 -9.72 -3.98 -15.34
C GLN A 207 -10.18 -5.35 -14.88
N PHE A 208 -10.49 -6.26 -15.80
CA PHE A 208 -10.88 -7.63 -15.43
C PHE A 208 -9.76 -8.34 -14.68
N THR A 209 -8.51 -8.22 -15.14
CA THR A 209 -7.34 -8.79 -14.45
C THR A 209 -7.20 -8.19 -13.06
N ALA A 210 -7.24 -6.87 -12.92
CA ALA A 210 -7.10 -6.22 -11.62
C ALA A 210 -8.22 -6.61 -10.64
N THR A 211 -9.46 -6.66 -11.11
CA THR A 211 -10.61 -7.02 -10.25
C THR A 211 -10.54 -8.48 -9.83
N SER A 212 -10.18 -9.41 -10.74
CA SER A 212 -10.04 -10.83 -10.41
C SER A 212 -8.89 -11.09 -9.43
N THR A 213 -7.73 -10.46 -9.64
CA THR A 213 -6.59 -10.54 -8.72
C THR A 213 -6.94 -9.98 -7.33
N THR A 214 -7.68 -8.87 -7.29
CA THR A 214 -8.15 -8.30 -6.02
C THR A 214 -9.11 -9.25 -5.29
N ALA A 215 -10.06 -9.86 -6.01
CA ALA A 215 -11.00 -10.82 -5.43
C ALA A 215 -10.26 -12.07 -4.90
N GLU A 216 -9.29 -12.59 -5.64
CA GLU A 216 -8.44 -13.69 -5.20
C GLU A 216 -7.66 -13.31 -3.93
N SER A 217 -7.01 -12.13 -3.91
CA SER A 217 -6.29 -11.63 -2.74
C SER A 217 -7.19 -11.52 -1.51
N GLN A 218 -8.44 -11.06 -1.67
CA GLN A 218 -9.43 -11.00 -0.59
C GLN A 218 -9.80 -12.40 -0.07
N THR A 219 -9.88 -13.39 -0.94
CA THR A 219 -10.14 -14.77 -0.55
C THR A 219 -8.97 -15.38 0.21
N LEU A 220 -7.74 -15.09 -0.22
CA LEU A 220 -6.51 -15.62 0.39
C LEU A 220 -6.14 -14.94 1.72
N SER A 221 -6.69 -13.76 2.00
CA SER A 221 -6.41 -13.00 3.22
C SER A 221 -7.39 -13.24 4.37
N ASN A 222 -8.40 -14.07 4.16
CA ASN A 222 -9.38 -14.48 5.18
C ASN A 222 -8.95 -15.76 5.89
#